data_2487b03773dbfe443394d7ddf7c72ccb
#
_entry.id   2487b03773dbfe443394d7ddf7c72ccb
#
_cell.length_a   1.000
_cell.length_b   1.000
_cell.length_c   1.000
_cell.angle_alpha   90.00
_cell.angle_beta   90.00
_cell.angle_gamma   90.00
#
_symmetry.space_group_name_H-M   'P 1'
#
loop_
_entity.id
_entity.type
_entity.pdbx_description
1 polymer ?
#
loop_
_entity_poly.entity_id
_entity_poly.type
_entity_poly.pdbx_seq_one_letter_code
_entity_poly.pdbx_strand_id
1 'polypeptide(L)' 'MDQVIATIEKNADEEIRVSLREYKGHPFIDIRVYWKPPDGEPGPTKKGVTLNPELFPVLKKAMGALEAALVKAKLIEEEI' A
#
# COMPACT_ATOMS: atom_id res chain seq x y z
N MET A 1 1.64 18.12 2.92
CA MET A 1 1.09 17.00 3.70
C MET A 1 1.60 15.66 3.16
N ASP A 2 2.64 15.12 3.74
CA ASP A 2 3.13 13.80 3.35
C ASP A 2 3.21 12.96 4.61
N GLN A 3 2.46 11.87 4.62
CA GLN A 3 2.29 11.06 5.81
C GLN A 3 2.30 9.58 5.44
N VAL A 4 3.25 8.83 6.01
CA VAL A 4 3.25 7.38 5.88
C VAL A 4 2.23 6.82 6.87
N ILE A 5 1.21 6.17 6.34
CA ILE A 5 0.12 5.63 7.15
C ILE A 5 0.48 4.23 7.67
N ALA A 6 1.07 3.41 6.81
CA ALA A 6 1.42 2.04 7.15
C ALA A 6 2.64 1.59 6.37
N THR A 7 3.43 0.74 6.99
CA THR A 7 4.58 0.09 6.35
C THR A 7 4.39 -1.41 6.49
N ILE A 8 4.47 -2.11 5.38
CA ILE A 8 4.27 -3.55 5.31
C ILE A 8 5.59 -4.21 4.87
N GLU A 9 6.12 -5.11 5.68
CA GLU A 9 7.31 -5.86 5.33
C GLU A 9 6.98 -6.78 4.14
N LYS A 10 7.74 -6.68 3.07
CA LYS A 10 7.53 -7.53 1.90
C LYS A 10 8.56 -8.66 1.85
N ASN A 11 9.83 -8.31 2.02
CA ASN A 11 10.93 -9.25 2.10
C ASN A 11 12.13 -8.55 2.75
N ALA A 12 13.29 -9.18 2.78
CA ALA A 12 14.47 -8.63 3.43
C ALA A 12 14.93 -7.29 2.83
N ASP A 13 14.67 -7.08 1.55
CA ASP A 13 15.18 -5.91 0.81
C ASP A 13 14.11 -4.88 0.47
N GLU A 14 12.84 -5.19 0.68
CA GLU A 14 11.74 -4.34 0.24
C GLU A 14 10.64 -4.24 1.28
N GLU A 15 10.01 -3.08 1.31
CA GLU A 15 8.80 -2.85 2.09
C GLU A 15 7.78 -2.13 1.24
N ILE A 16 6.51 -2.27 1.58
CA ILE A 16 5.43 -1.54 0.92
C ILE A 16 4.98 -0.45 1.87
N ARG A 17 4.92 0.78 1.38
CA ARG A 17 4.39 1.89 2.17
C ARG A 17 3.08 2.36 1.60
N VAL A 18 2.11 2.54 2.48
CA VAL A 18 0.82 3.15 2.17
C VAL A 18 0.88 4.56 2.74
N SER A 19 0.77 5.55 1.89
CA SER A 19 0.97 6.94 2.27
C SER A 19 -0.14 7.84 1.76
N LEU A 20 -0.36 8.93 2.48
CA LEU A 20 -1.17 10.04 2.02
C LEU A 20 -0.19 11.15 1.67
N ARG A 21 -0.21 11.59 0.43
CA ARG A 21 0.74 12.58 -0.07
C ARG A 21 0.01 13.72 -0.78
N GLU A 22 0.75 14.76 -1.07
CA GLU A 22 0.22 15.93 -1.74
C GLU A 22 1.23 16.44 -2.75
N TYR A 23 0.73 16.83 -3.92
CA TYR A 23 1.53 17.47 -4.94
C TYR A 23 0.76 18.68 -5.47
N LYS A 24 1.36 19.87 -5.33
CA LYS A 24 0.76 21.13 -5.76
C LYS A 24 -0.68 21.33 -5.27
N GLY A 25 -0.91 21.00 -3.99
CA GLY A 25 -2.23 21.13 -3.37
C GLY A 25 -3.20 20.00 -3.66
N HIS A 26 -2.77 18.98 -4.41
CA HIS A 26 -3.62 17.86 -4.77
C HIS A 26 -3.24 16.62 -3.93
N PRO A 27 -4.08 16.21 -2.98
CA PRO A 27 -3.80 15.00 -2.20
C PRO A 27 -3.99 13.74 -3.04
N PHE A 28 -3.19 12.72 -2.75
CA PHE A 28 -3.31 11.42 -3.41
C PHE A 28 -2.86 10.30 -2.48
N ILE A 29 -3.36 9.10 -2.75
CA ILE A 29 -2.97 7.89 -2.07
C ILE A 29 -1.78 7.31 -2.83
N ASP A 30 -0.72 6.93 -2.12
CA ASP A 30 0.44 6.30 -2.74
C ASP A 30 0.69 4.96 -2.06
N ILE A 31 0.66 3.89 -2.83
CA ILE A 31 0.97 2.53 -2.36
C ILE A 31 2.16 2.07 -3.18
N ARG A 32 3.32 1.97 -2.52
CA ARG A 32 4.58 1.85 -3.26
C ARG A 32 5.57 0.94 -2.57
N VAL A 33 6.32 0.20 -3.38
CA VAL A 33 7.45 -0.59 -2.91
C VAL A 33 8.63 0.35 -2.68
N TYR A 34 9.24 0.24 -1.49
CA TYR A 34 10.46 0.93 -1.12
C TYR A 34 11.58 -0.09 -1.02
N TRP A 35 12.75 0.28 -1.54
CA TRP A 35 13.94 -0.54 -1.40
C TRP A 35 14.67 -0.16 -0.11
N LYS A 36 15.08 -1.19 0.64
CA LYS A 36 15.83 -1.02 1.90
C LYS A 36 17.30 -1.32 1.64
N PRO A 37 18.15 -0.32 1.45
CA PRO A 37 19.59 -0.58 1.28
C PRO A 37 20.20 -1.08 2.58
N PRO A 38 21.32 -1.85 2.51
CA PRO A 38 22.01 -2.28 3.71
C PRO A 38 22.48 -1.11 4.58
N ASP A 39 22.89 -0.02 3.94
CA ASP A 39 23.32 1.21 4.60
C ASP A 39 22.46 2.36 4.06
N GLY A 40 21.81 3.07 4.95
CA GLY A 40 21.01 4.22 4.58
C GLY A 40 19.52 3.97 4.70
N GLU A 41 18.75 4.98 4.31
CA GLU A 41 17.31 4.95 4.45
C GLU A 41 16.61 4.32 3.26
N PRO A 42 15.43 3.72 3.48
CA PRO A 42 14.63 3.21 2.37
C PRO A 42 14.29 4.30 1.36
N GLY A 43 14.31 3.95 0.10
CA GLY A 43 13.97 4.86 -0.98
C GLY A 43 12.84 4.30 -1.85
N PRO A 44 12.03 5.20 -2.45
CA PRO A 44 10.91 4.78 -3.29
C PRO A 44 11.41 4.18 -4.61
N THR A 45 10.63 3.24 -5.14
CA THR A 45 10.86 2.65 -6.45
C THR A 45 9.72 3.04 -7.37
N LYS A 46 9.80 2.61 -8.64
CA LYS A 46 8.72 2.84 -9.60
C LYS A 46 7.58 1.84 -9.45
N LYS A 47 7.76 0.85 -8.58
CA LYS A 47 6.74 -0.18 -8.35
C LYS A 47 5.70 0.33 -7.37
N GLY A 48 4.56 0.73 -7.88
CA GLY A 48 3.49 1.25 -7.04
C GLY A 48 2.38 1.88 -7.85
N VAL A 49 1.38 2.35 -7.14
CA VAL A 49 0.24 3.05 -7.74
C VAL A 49 -0.07 4.30 -6.96
N THR A 50 -0.53 5.31 -7.67
CA THR A 50 -1.07 6.52 -7.06
C THR A 50 -2.55 6.61 -7.42
N LEU A 51 -3.37 6.95 -6.44
CA LEU A 51 -4.82 6.97 -6.61
C LEU A 51 -5.41 8.27 -6.07
N ASN A 52 -6.41 8.79 -6.76
CA ASN A 52 -7.19 9.89 -6.25
C ASN A 52 -7.93 9.40 -4.98
N PRO A 53 -7.99 10.20 -3.90
CA PRO A 53 -8.69 9.80 -2.68
C PRO A 53 -10.15 9.40 -2.90
N GLU A 54 -10.80 9.93 -3.92
CA GLU A 54 -12.19 9.58 -4.25
C GLU A 54 -12.34 8.10 -4.62
N LEU A 55 -11.26 7.44 -5.01
CA LEU A 55 -11.28 6.02 -5.33
C LEU A 55 -11.19 5.12 -4.10
N PHE A 56 -10.95 5.69 -2.93
CA PHE A 56 -10.77 4.88 -1.73
C PHE A 56 -11.96 3.95 -1.43
N PRO A 57 -13.22 4.40 -1.48
CA PRO A 57 -14.33 3.48 -1.21
C PRO A 57 -14.38 2.29 -2.18
N VAL A 58 -14.03 2.52 -3.45
CA VAL A 58 -13.98 1.45 -4.46
C VAL A 58 -12.83 0.50 -4.16
N LEU A 59 -11.66 1.04 -3.80
CA LEU A 59 -10.51 0.24 -3.41
C LEU A 59 -10.81 -0.62 -2.19
N LYS A 60 -11.45 -0.04 -1.18
CA LYS A 60 -11.83 -0.76 0.03
C LYS A 60 -12.76 -1.93 -0.29
N LYS A 61 -13.73 -1.69 -1.16
CA LYS A 61 -14.68 -2.72 -1.59
C LYS A 61 -13.94 -3.84 -2.34
N ALA A 62 -13.02 -3.47 -3.23
CA ALA A 62 -12.22 -4.44 -3.97
C ALA A 62 -11.36 -5.29 -3.03
N MET A 63 -10.77 -4.67 -1.99
CA MET A 63 -9.99 -5.41 -1.00
C MET A 63 -10.85 -6.40 -0.22
N GLY A 64 -12.08 -6.02 0.11
CA GLY A 64 -13.03 -6.93 0.76
C GLY A 64 -13.38 -8.13 -0.11
N ALA A 65 -13.58 -7.90 -1.41
CA ALA A 65 -13.84 -8.98 -2.36
C ALA A 65 -12.62 -9.89 -2.50
N LEU A 66 -11.43 -9.31 -2.51
CA LEU A 66 -10.19 -10.09 -2.55
C LEU A 66 -10.04 -10.95 -1.30
N GLU A 67 -10.33 -10.38 -0.12
CA GLU A 67 -10.29 -11.13 1.13
C GLU A 67 -11.22 -12.34 1.09
N ALA A 68 -12.46 -12.15 0.62
CA ALA A 68 -13.42 -13.24 0.51
C ALA A 68 -12.91 -14.35 -0.43
N ALA A 69 -12.28 -13.96 -1.53
CA ALA A 69 -11.71 -14.91 -2.49
C ALA A 69 -10.55 -15.70 -1.87
N LEU A 70 -9.69 -15.00 -1.10
CA LEU A 70 -8.56 -15.64 -0.43
C LEU A 70 -9.02 -16.65 0.62
N VAL A 71 -10.05 -16.29 1.39
CA VAL A 71 -10.64 -17.20 2.38
C VAL A 71 -11.25 -18.42 1.69
N LYS A 72 -12.01 -18.21 0.62
CA LYS A 72 -12.62 -19.29 -0.14
C LYS A 72 -11.58 -20.23 -0.73
N ALA A 73 -10.46 -19.70 -1.18
CA ALA A 73 -9.36 -20.49 -1.72
C ALA A 73 -8.50 -21.13 -0.62
N LYS A 74 -8.80 -20.85 0.64
CA LYS A 74 -8.06 -21.35 1.81
C LYS A 74 -6.61 -20.87 1.84
N LEU A 75 -6.36 -19.69 1.29
CA LEU A 75 -5.04 -19.06 1.30
C LEU A 75 -4.80 -18.22 2.56
N ILE A 76 -5.87 -17.77 3.19
CA ILE A 76 -5.84 -17.09 4.50
C ILE A 76 -7.02 -17.60 5.32
N GLU A 77 -6.97 -17.34 6.63
CA GLU A 77 -8.07 -17.66 7.51
C GLU A 77 -9.03 -16.46 7.59
N GLU A 78 -10.32 -16.76 7.77
CA GLU A 78 -11.32 -15.72 7.97
C GLU A 78 -11.11 -15.08 9.34
N GLU A 79 -11.06 -13.74 9.37
CA GLU A 79 -11.01 -13.00 10.61
C GLU A 79 -12.41 -12.88 11.20
N ILE A 80 -12.52 -13.14 12.49
CA ILE A 80 -13.80 -13.10 13.23
C ILE A 80 -13.83 -11.86 14.12
#